data_d646c7998e4b3c05e93ac1ed173d0233
#
_entry.id   d646c7998e4b3c05e93ac1ed173d0233
#
_cell.length_a   1.000
_cell.length_b   1.000
_cell.length_c   1.000
_cell.angle_alpha   90.00
_cell.angle_beta   90.00
_cell.angle_gamma   90.00
#
_symmetry.space_group_name_H-M   'P 1'
#
loop_
_entity.id
_entity.type
_entity.pdbx_description
1 polymer ?
#
loop_
_entity_poly.entity_id
_entity_poly.type
_entity_poly.pdbx_seq_one_letter_code
_entity_poly.pdbx_strand_id
1 'polypeptide(L)'
;APHRMDLMVSAMHRDGAWHCNQKCLHCYAAGQSLADAPELTTQQWLDILRRLQAANIPQVTFTGGEPTLRADLAELVDAAQWFVTRLNTNGQLLTPELCAKLYDASLDSVQVTLYSADPAVHNTLVGTDGFEKTVQGIRNAVEAGLIVSVNTPLCSLNTDYAATLRFAAGLGVRYATCSGLIPS
;
A
#
# COMPACT_ATOMS: atom_id res chain seq x y z
N ALA A 1 -3.95 -1.23 25.02
CA ALA A 1 -3.60 -2.00 23.84
C ALA A 1 -3.64 -1.06 22.62
N PRO A 2 -2.77 -1.23 21.63
CA PRO A 2 -2.85 -0.45 20.40
C PRO A 2 -4.16 -0.76 19.67
N HIS A 3 -4.74 0.26 19.01
CA HIS A 3 -5.97 0.10 18.23
C HIS A 3 -5.71 -0.39 16.80
N ARG A 4 -4.45 -0.34 16.35
CA ARG A 4 -4.03 -0.73 15.01
C ARG A 4 -2.58 -1.23 15.02
N MET A 5 -2.30 -2.21 14.17
CA MET A 5 -0.94 -2.66 13.87
C MET A 5 -0.68 -2.56 12.37
N ASP A 6 0.44 -1.94 12.02
CA ASP A 6 0.92 -1.92 10.65
C ASP A 6 1.92 -3.09 10.47
N LEU A 7 1.60 -3.98 9.55
CA LEU A 7 2.34 -5.21 9.26
C LEU A 7 3.19 -5.00 8.02
N MET A 8 4.50 -4.84 8.19
CA MET A 8 5.44 -4.72 7.07
C MET A 8 5.68 -6.11 6.48
N VAL A 9 4.75 -6.58 5.66
CA VAL A 9 4.78 -7.94 5.10
C VAL A 9 5.78 -8.11 3.97
N SER A 10 6.24 -7.01 3.36
CA SER A 10 7.25 -6.99 2.31
C SER A 10 8.41 -6.07 2.71
N ALA A 11 9.64 -6.55 2.52
CA ALA A 11 10.84 -5.79 2.82
C ALA A 11 11.16 -4.75 1.73
N MET A 12 11.86 -3.66 2.12
CA MET A 12 12.40 -2.69 1.15
C MET A 12 13.56 -3.27 0.34
N HIS A 13 14.34 -4.15 0.96
CA HIS A 13 15.48 -4.82 0.36
C HIS A 13 15.32 -6.33 0.52
N ARG A 14 15.85 -7.08 -0.43
CA ARG A 14 15.94 -8.53 -0.40
C ARG A 14 17.27 -8.94 -1.01
N ASP A 15 18.00 -9.83 -0.36
CA ASP A 15 19.30 -10.34 -0.82
C ASP A 15 20.30 -9.21 -1.14
N GLY A 16 20.34 -8.17 -0.29
CA GLY A 16 21.21 -7.01 -0.46
C GLY A 16 20.80 -6.03 -1.57
N ALA A 17 19.68 -6.26 -2.26
CA ALA A 17 19.18 -5.41 -3.34
C ALA A 17 17.86 -4.73 -2.98
N TRP A 18 17.60 -3.57 -3.62
CA TRP A 18 16.32 -2.88 -3.52
C TRP A 18 15.20 -3.77 -4.08
N HIS A 19 14.18 -4.05 -3.28
CA HIS A 19 13.10 -4.98 -3.61
C HIS A 19 11.79 -4.28 -4.01
N CYS A 20 11.46 -3.14 -3.38
CA CYS A 20 10.26 -2.39 -3.77
C CYS A 20 10.33 -1.98 -5.26
N ASN A 21 9.22 -2.06 -5.98
CA ASN A 21 9.14 -1.69 -7.40
C ASN A 21 9.09 -0.17 -7.65
N GLN A 22 9.19 0.66 -6.61
CA GLN A 22 9.38 2.11 -6.68
C GLN A 22 10.59 2.52 -5.85
N LYS A 23 11.17 3.70 -6.17
CA LYS A 23 12.29 4.33 -5.45
C LYS A 23 11.91 5.75 -5.03
N CYS A 24 10.83 5.86 -4.25
CA CYS A 24 10.27 7.14 -3.85
C CYS A 24 11.31 8.02 -3.16
N LEU A 25 11.40 9.30 -3.56
CA LEU A 25 12.33 10.27 -2.99
C LEU A 25 12.16 10.49 -1.48
N HIS A 26 10.95 10.30 -0.97
CA HIS A 26 10.57 10.53 0.42
C HIS A 26 10.24 9.22 1.16
N CYS A 27 10.80 8.09 0.72
CA CYS A 27 10.52 6.82 1.35
C CYS A 27 11.15 6.77 2.73
N TYR A 28 10.34 6.86 3.79
CA TYR A 28 10.80 6.77 5.17
C TYR A 28 11.44 5.41 5.50
N ALA A 29 11.10 4.37 4.75
CA ALA A 29 11.63 3.03 4.93
C ALA A 29 12.94 2.78 4.14
N ALA A 30 13.34 3.70 3.25
CA ALA A 30 14.53 3.52 2.41
C ALA A 30 15.84 3.45 3.21
N GLY A 31 15.91 4.19 4.34
CA GLY A 31 17.07 4.19 5.22
C GLY A 31 17.13 3.02 6.21
N GLN A 32 16.12 2.17 6.25
CA GLN A 32 16.10 0.98 7.10
C GLN A 32 17.00 -0.10 6.50
N SER A 33 18.29 -0.01 6.79
CA SER A 33 19.33 -0.94 6.33
C SER A 33 19.31 -2.31 7.03
N LEU A 34 18.24 -2.69 7.67
CA LEU A 34 18.00 -4.02 8.26
C LEU A 34 17.78 -5.09 7.17
N ALA A 35 18.41 -4.87 6.06
CA ALA A 35 18.24 -5.49 4.79
C ALA A 35 18.59 -6.99 4.72
N ASP A 36 19.27 -7.53 5.70
CA ASP A 36 19.74 -8.92 5.66
C ASP A 36 18.81 -9.89 6.41
N ALA A 37 17.74 -9.39 7.02
CA ALA A 37 16.75 -10.26 7.64
C ALA A 37 15.82 -10.82 6.54
N PRO A 38 15.64 -12.15 6.45
CA PRO A 38 14.69 -12.73 5.51
C PRO A 38 13.27 -12.29 5.83
N GLU A 39 12.45 -12.10 4.79
CA GLU A 39 11.02 -11.89 4.99
C GLU A 39 10.41 -13.06 5.76
N LEU A 40 9.46 -12.76 6.62
CA LEU A 40 8.71 -13.78 7.33
C LEU A 40 7.90 -14.63 6.34
N THR A 41 7.87 -15.94 6.61
CA THR A 41 7.06 -16.89 5.83
C THR A 41 5.58 -16.64 6.04
N THR A 42 4.74 -17.18 5.16
CA THR A 42 3.28 -17.17 5.31
C THR A 42 2.87 -17.69 6.69
N GLN A 43 3.42 -18.84 7.11
CA GLN A 43 3.08 -19.45 8.39
C GLN A 43 3.43 -18.55 9.59
N GLN A 44 4.57 -17.86 9.54
CA GLN A 44 4.96 -16.91 10.59
C GLN A 44 3.99 -15.72 10.66
N TRP A 45 3.53 -15.20 9.51
CA TRP A 45 2.52 -14.15 9.48
C TRP A 45 1.17 -14.63 10.01
N LEU A 46 0.74 -15.84 9.67
CA LEU A 46 -0.47 -16.45 10.23
C LEU A 46 -0.39 -16.59 11.76
N ASP A 47 0.78 -16.95 12.29
CA ASP A 47 1.02 -17.01 13.75
C ASP A 47 0.95 -15.63 14.40
N ILE A 48 1.49 -14.59 13.72
CA ILE A 48 1.41 -13.19 14.17
C ILE A 48 -0.06 -12.74 14.21
N LEU A 49 -0.83 -12.98 13.14
CA LEU A 49 -2.26 -12.63 13.10
C LEU A 49 -3.03 -13.27 14.25
N ARG A 50 -2.81 -14.56 14.54
CA ARG A 50 -3.45 -15.23 15.69
C ARG A 50 -3.10 -14.58 17.03
N ARG A 51 -1.84 -14.16 17.21
CA ARG A 51 -1.39 -13.45 18.43
C ARG A 51 -2.03 -12.07 18.55
N LEU A 52 -2.15 -11.32 17.44
CA LEU A 52 -2.81 -10.01 17.43
C LEU A 52 -4.30 -10.14 17.75
N GLN A 53 -4.97 -11.16 17.21
CA GLN A 53 -6.36 -11.46 17.55
C GLN A 53 -6.51 -11.78 19.04
N ALA A 54 -5.66 -12.65 19.59
CA ALA A 54 -5.67 -12.98 21.03
C ALA A 54 -5.39 -11.75 21.93
N ALA A 55 -4.63 -10.77 21.41
CA ALA A 55 -4.40 -9.50 22.08
C ALA A 55 -5.53 -8.48 21.88
N ASN A 56 -6.61 -8.82 21.18
CA ASN A 56 -7.74 -7.97 20.84
C ASN A 56 -7.33 -6.68 20.10
N ILE A 57 -6.41 -6.78 19.15
CA ILE A 57 -6.06 -5.69 18.24
C ILE A 57 -7.12 -5.63 17.13
N PRO A 58 -7.96 -4.59 17.02
CA PRO A 58 -9.11 -4.63 16.14
C PRO A 58 -8.78 -4.36 14.66
N GLN A 59 -7.63 -3.76 14.35
CA GLN A 59 -7.29 -3.36 12.99
C GLN A 59 -5.85 -3.72 12.62
N VAL A 60 -5.66 -4.21 11.41
CA VAL A 60 -4.35 -4.45 10.80
C VAL A 60 -4.23 -3.75 9.46
N THR A 61 -3.02 -3.25 9.16
CA THR A 61 -2.69 -2.65 7.87
C THR A 61 -1.55 -3.45 7.26
N PHE A 62 -1.78 -4.06 6.10
CA PHE A 62 -0.72 -4.68 5.31
C PHE A 62 0.05 -3.60 4.56
N THR A 63 1.35 -3.53 4.79
CA THR A 63 2.25 -2.53 4.23
C THR A 63 3.65 -3.13 4.06
N GLY A 64 4.66 -2.31 3.84
CA GLY A 64 6.05 -2.73 3.73
C GLY A 64 6.80 -1.89 2.73
N GLY A 65 7.67 -2.51 1.94
CA GLY A 65 8.19 -1.92 0.71
C GLY A 65 7.04 -1.80 -0.29
N GLU A 66 6.64 -2.91 -0.88
CA GLU A 66 5.41 -3.02 -1.64
C GLU A 66 4.75 -4.39 -1.36
N PRO A 67 3.64 -4.42 -0.62
CA PRO A 67 3.02 -5.68 -0.19
C PRO A 67 2.47 -6.52 -1.35
N THR A 68 2.09 -5.90 -2.48
CA THR A 68 1.58 -6.62 -3.66
C THR A 68 2.65 -7.43 -4.41
N LEU A 69 3.93 -7.31 -4.02
CA LEU A 69 5.00 -8.19 -4.49
C LEU A 69 4.94 -9.58 -3.85
N ARG A 70 4.21 -9.74 -2.75
CA ARG A 70 4.03 -11.05 -2.12
C ARG A 70 2.97 -11.87 -2.84
N ALA A 71 3.33 -13.07 -3.25
CA ALA A 71 2.40 -13.99 -3.93
C ALA A 71 1.27 -14.49 -3.00
N ASP A 72 1.52 -14.55 -1.69
CA ASP A 72 0.60 -15.02 -0.65
C ASP A 72 -0.21 -13.89 0.02
N LEU A 73 -0.17 -12.65 -0.52
CA LEU A 73 -0.86 -11.51 0.09
C LEU A 73 -2.37 -11.78 0.29
N ALA A 74 -3.05 -12.35 -0.70
CA ALA A 74 -4.48 -12.63 -0.60
C ALA A 74 -4.79 -13.69 0.49
N GLU A 75 -3.91 -14.68 0.69
CA GLU A 75 -4.02 -15.66 1.77
C GLU A 75 -3.87 -15.00 3.14
N LEU A 76 -2.94 -14.05 3.28
CA LEU A 76 -2.76 -13.30 4.53
C LEU A 76 -3.98 -12.42 4.84
N VAL A 77 -4.58 -11.80 3.82
CA VAL A 77 -5.81 -11.00 3.96
C VAL A 77 -6.98 -11.90 4.36
N ASP A 78 -7.14 -13.05 3.73
CA ASP A 78 -8.19 -14.02 4.05
C ASP A 78 -8.08 -14.51 5.51
N ALA A 79 -6.87 -14.78 5.98
CA ALA A 79 -6.62 -15.15 7.37
C ALA A 79 -6.88 -14.01 8.38
N ALA A 80 -7.03 -12.77 7.90
CA ALA A 80 -7.21 -11.60 8.72
C ALA A 80 -8.68 -11.12 8.83
N GLN A 81 -9.68 -11.90 8.40
CA GLN A 81 -11.10 -11.51 8.36
C GLN A 81 -11.69 -11.10 9.71
N TRP A 82 -11.06 -11.47 10.82
CA TRP A 82 -11.46 -11.01 12.15
C TRP A 82 -11.18 -9.52 12.38
N PHE A 83 -10.19 -8.96 11.68
CA PHE A 83 -9.76 -7.58 11.82
C PHE A 83 -10.50 -6.66 10.83
N VAL A 84 -10.50 -5.35 11.12
CA VAL A 84 -10.64 -4.35 10.07
C VAL A 84 -9.32 -4.29 9.31
N THR A 85 -9.34 -4.62 8.02
CA THR A 85 -8.15 -4.78 7.20
C THR A 85 -7.92 -3.61 6.25
N ARG A 86 -6.68 -3.18 6.13
CA ARG A 86 -6.27 -2.19 5.14
C ARG A 86 -5.03 -2.68 4.40
N LEU A 87 -4.98 -2.41 3.11
CA LEU A 87 -3.79 -2.55 2.28
C LEU A 87 -3.26 -1.16 1.91
N ASN A 88 -1.99 -0.86 2.25
CA ASN A 88 -1.28 0.32 1.74
C ASN A 88 -0.34 -0.12 0.62
N THR A 89 -0.53 0.43 -0.57
CA THR A 89 0.21 0.02 -1.78
C THR A 89 0.51 1.22 -2.69
N ASN A 90 1.49 1.08 -3.55
CA ASN A 90 1.72 2.01 -4.66
C ASN A 90 0.77 1.80 -5.85
N GLY A 91 0.00 0.71 -5.84
CA GLY A 91 -1.05 0.41 -6.80
C GLY A 91 -0.61 -0.18 -8.13
N GLN A 92 0.69 -0.23 -8.44
CA GLN A 92 1.16 -0.65 -9.76
C GLN A 92 0.85 -2.11 -10.11
N LEU A 93 0.70 -2.97 -9.11
CA LEU A 93 0.43 -4.40 -9.26
C LEU A 93 -1.01 -4.79 -8.91
N LEU A 94 -1.90 -3.83 -8.73
CA LEU A 94 -3.34 -4.08 -8.56
C LEU A 94 -3.95 -4.48 -9.91
N THR A 95 -3.66 -5.71 -10.34
CA THR A 95 -4.29 -6.31 -11.53
C THR A 95 -5.73 -6.67 -11.24
N PRO A 96 -6.60 -6.82 -12.26
CA PRO A 96 -7.98 -7.29 -12.06
C PRO A 96 -8.05 -8.59 -11.25
N GLU A 97 -7.14 -9.53 -11.51
CA GLU A 97 -7.09 -10.83 -10.82
C GLU A 97 -6.71 -10.69 -9.35
N LEU A 98 -5.73 -9.81 -9.03
CA LEU A 98 -5.36 -9.56 -7.64
C LEU A 98 -6.49 -8.83 -6.90
N CYS A 99 -7.10 -7.83 -7.53
CA CYS A 99 -8.23 -7.11 -6.94
C CYS A 99 -9.41 -8.03 -6.64
N ALA A 100 -9.75 -8.96 -7.55
CA ALA A 100 -10.78 -9.97 -7.32
C ALA A 100 -10.44 -10.87 -6.11
N LYS A 101 -9.20 -11.38 -6.03
CA LYS A 101 -8.75 -12.18 -4.89
C LYS A 101 -8.80 -11.43 -3.57
N LEU A 102 -8.42 -10.15 -3.55
CA LEU A 102 -8.47 -9.30 -2.36
C LEU A 102 -9.92 -9.01 -1.94
N TYR A 103 -10.82 -8.81 -2.90
CA TYR A 103 -12.24 -8.66 -2.64
C TYR A 103 -12.85 -9.94 -2.03
N ASP A 104 -12.57 -11.09 -2.64
CA ASP A 104 -13.03 -12.41 -2.15
C ASP A 104 -12.46 -12.72 -0.75
N ALA A 105 -11.23 -12.29 -0.47
CA ALA A 105 -10.60 -12.37 0.85
C ALA A 105 -11.17 -11.37 1.88
N SER A 106 -12.18 -10.58 1.50
CA SER A 106 -12.85 -9.60 2.37
C SER A 106 -11.94 -8.46 2.85
N LEU A 107 -11.04 -7.96 1.98
CA LEU A 107 -10.25 -6.76 2.28
C LEU A 107 -11.18 -5.54 2.44
N ASP A 108 -11.16 -4.89 3.61
CA ASP A 108 -12.05 -3.75 3.88
C ASP A 108 -11.69 -2.50 3.09
N SER A 109 -10.40 -2.21 2.90
CA SER A 109 -9.98 -1.01 2.17
C SER A 109 -8.58 -1.10 1.58
N VAL A 110 -8.40 -0.43 0.44
CA VAL A 110 -7.10 -0.20 -0.20
C VAL A 110 -6.77 1.28 -0.15
N GLN A 111 -5.58 1.61 0.34
CA GLN A 111 -5.03 2.96 0.24
C GLN A 111 -3.90 2.96 -0.80
N VAL A 112 -4.09 3.73 -1.87
CA VAL A 112 -3.09 3.88 -2.93
C VAL A 112 -2.37 5.22 -2.77
N THR A 113 -1.04 5.22 -2.85
CA THR A 113 -0.25 6.46 -2.86
C THR A 113 -0.24 7.07 -4.26
N LEU A 114 -0.79 8.27 -4.39
CA LEU A 114 -0.80 9.07 -5.62
C LEU A 114 -0.27 10.47 -5.33
N TYR A 115 0.92 10.80 -5.82
CA TYR A 115 1.58 12.07 -5.51
C TYR A 115 1.01 13.25 -6.28
N SER A 116 0.55 13.05 -7.51
CA SER A 116 0.05 14.12 -8.38
C SER A 116 -0.86 13.56 -9.47
N ALA A 117 -1.76 14.40 -9.98
CA ALA A 117 -2.47 14.16 -11.23
C ALA A 117 -1.58 14.37 -12.46
N ASP A 118 -0.45 15.05 -12.30
CA ASP A 118 0.57 15.23 -13.34
C ASP A 118 1.50 14.01 -13.37
N PRO A 119 1.56 13.26 -14.50
CA PRO A 119 2.42 12.08 -14.63
C PRO A 119 3.91 12.39 -14.39
N ALA A 120 4.40 13.53 -14.87
CA ALA A 120 5.81 13.89 -14.71
C ALA A 120 6.18 14.14 -13.25
N VAL A 121 5.33 14.84 -12.52
CA VAL A 121 5.51 15.09 -11.08
C VAL A 121 5.41 13.76 -10.29
N HIS A 122 4.40 12.95 -10.57
CA HIS A 122 4.25 11.65 -9.90
C HIS A 122 5.49 10.78 -10.13
N ASN A 123 5.90 10.58 -11.39
CA ASN A 123 7.02 9.72 -11.76
C ASN A 123 8.35 10.20 -11.15
N THR A 124 8.56 11.51 -11.08
CA THR A 124 9.72 12.09 -10.39
C THR A 124 9.71 11.70 -8.91
N LEU A 125 8.57 11.82 -8.22
CA LEU A 125 8.48 11.56 -6.78
C LEU A 125 8.59 10.07 -6.44
N VAL A 126 8.08 9.18 -7.29
CA VAL A 126 8.18 7.72 -7.08
C VAL A 126 9.46 7.12 -7.65
N GLY A 127 10.25 7.88 -8.40
CA GLY A 127 11.53 7.45 -8.96
C GLY A 127 11.43 6.38 -10.05
N THR A 128 10.26 6.22 -10.65
CA THR A 128 9.98 5.25 -11.72
C THR A 128 8.89 5.78 -12.65
N ASP A 129 8.83 5.27 -13.89
CA ASP A 129 7.70 5.54 -14.81
C ASP A 129 6.51 4.65 -14.41
N GLY A 130 5.77 5.07 -13.38
CA GLY A 130 4.73 4.30 -12.72
C GLY A 130 3.33 4.88 -12.73
N PHE A 131 3.15 6.13 -13.18
CA PHE A 131 1.86 6.85 -13.09
C PHE A 131 0.71 6.06 -13.71
N GLU A 132 0.83 5.65 -14.97
CA GLU A 132 -0.24 4.95 -15.69
C GLU A 132 -0.59 3.62 -15.02
N LYS A 133 0.41 2.89 -14.51
CA LYS A 133 0.19 1.62 -13.79
C LYS A 133 -0.55 1.86 -12.46
N THR A 134 -0.16 2.90 -11.71
CA THR A 134 -0.85 3.29 -10.46
C THR A 134 -2.30 3.68 -10.74
N VAL A 135 -2.54 4.50 -11.77
CA VAL A 135 -3.90 4.91 -12.17
C VAL A 135 -4.74 3.71 -12.61
N GLN A 136 -4.16 2.82 -13.42
CA GLN A 136 -4.86 1.60 -13.83
C GLN A 136 -5.17 0.70 -12.63
N GLY A 137 -4.25 0.57 -11.68
CA GLY A 137 -4.48 -0.18 -10.45
C GLY A 137 -5.61 0.40 -9.60
N ILE A 138 -5.72 1.73 -9.50
CA ILE A 138 -6.85 2.38 -8.83
C ILE A 138 -8.17 2.01 -9.52
N ARG A 139 -8.23 2.08 -10.86
CA ARG A 139 -9.43 1.70 -11.62
C ARG A 139 -9.81 0.24 -11.40
N ASN A 140 -8.84 -0.67 -11.51
CA ASN A 140 -9.07 -2.09 -11.30
C ASN A 140 -9.64 -2.37 -9.89
N ALA A 141 -9.11 -1.70 -8.86
CA ALA A 141 -9.59 -1.85 -7.50
C ALA A 141 -11.02 -1.30 -7.31
N VAL A 142 -11.34 -0.15 -7.90
CA VAL A 142 -12.69 0.42 -7.89
C VAL A 142 -13.67 -0.48 -8.65
N GLU A 143 -13.30 -0.98 -9.83
CA GLU A 143 -14.12 -1.89 -10.64
C GLU A 143 -14.38 -3.22 -9.95
N ALA A 144 -13.41 -3.73 -9.18
CA ALA A 144 -13.57 -4.93 -8.36
C ALA A 144 -14.47 -4.73 -7.12
N GLY A 145 -14.93 -3.50 -6.86
CA GLY A 145 -15.80 -3.18 -5.72
C GLY A 145 -15.06 -2.93 -4.40
N LEU A 146 -13.73 -2.85 -4.42
CA LEU A 146 -12.94 -2.50 -3.23
C LEU A 146 -13.17 -1.04 -2.80
N ILE A 147 -13.12 -0.77 -1.50
CA ILE A 147 -13.14 0.59 -0.98
C ILE A 147 -11.75 1.20 -1.15
N VAL A 148 -11.61 2.10 -2.13
CA VAL A 148 -10.33 2.73 -2.45
C VAL A 148 -10.23 4.10 -1.83
N SER A 149 -9.10 4.36 -1.17
CA SER A 149 -8.66 5.69 -0.75
C SER A 149 -7.35 6.06 -1.43
N VAL A 150 -7.11 7.34 -1.65
CA VAL A 150 -5.83 7.86 -2.13
C VAL A 150 -5.17 8.65 -1.00
N ASN A 151 -3.87 8.40 -0.78
CA ASN A 151 -3.04 9.25 0.06
C ASN A 151 -2.03 10.00 -0.79
N THR A 152 -1.94 11.32 -0.56
CA THR A 152 -0.98 12.19 -1.23
C THR A 152 0.00 12.77 -0.19
N PRO A 153 1.22 12.24 -0.09
CA PRO A 153 2.26 12.90 0.69
C PRO A 153 2.65 14.23 0.01
N LEU A 154 2.47 15.35 0.73
CA LEU A 154 2.69 16.69 0.19
C LEU A 154 4.13 17.16 0.40
N CYS A 155 4.69 17.74 -0.65
CA CYS A 155 5.99 18.40 -0.65
C CYS A 155 5.99 19.61 -1.60
N SER A 156 7.13 20.29 -1.73
CA SER A 156 7.27 21.46 -2.62
C SER A 156 7.09 21.15 -4.10
N LEU A 157 7.18 19.89 -4.51
CA LEU A 157 7.06 19.49 -5.92
C LEU A 157 5.62 19.18 -6.36
N ASN A 158 4.69 18.94 -5.43
CA ASN A 158 3.30 18.54 -5.73
C ASN A 158 2.27 19.42 -5.01
N THR A 159 2.42 20.71 -5.08
CA THR A 159 1.57 21.70 -4.35
C THR A 159 0.14 21.79 -4.87
N ASP A 160 -0.16 21.35 -6.11
CA ASP A 160 -1.54 21.32 -6.64
C ASP A 160 -2.32 20.08 -6.18
N TYR A 161 -2.55 20.02 -4.86
CA TYR A 161 -3.34 18.95 -4.26
C TYR A 161 -4.79 18.94 -4.74
N ALA A 162 -5.36 20.10 -5.02
CA ALA A 162 -6.74 20.21 -5.48
C ALA A 162 -6.95 19.53 -6.86
N ALA A 163 -5.99 19.64 -7.77
CA ALA A 163 -6.04 18.91 -9.04
C ALA A 163 -5.95 17.40 -8.81
N THR A 164 -5.08 16.95 -7.92
CA THR A 164 -4.94 15.53 -7.57
C THR A 164 -6.23 14.97 -6.96
N LEU A 165 -6.91 15.72 -6.09
CA LEU A 165 -8.22 15.33 -5.53
C LEU A 165 -9.30 15.17 -6.62
N ARG A 166 -9.42 16.16 -7.51
CA ARG A 166 -10.39 16.09 -8.62
C ARG A 166 -10.12 14.91 -9.55
N PHE A 167 -8.84 14.66 -9.84
CA PHE A 167 -8.42 13.53 -10.65
C PHE A 167 -8.79 12.19 -9.98
N ALA A 168 -8.46 12.02 -8.70
CA ALA A 168 -8.80 10.81 -7.94
C ALA A 168 -10.32 10.59 -7.86
N ALA A 169 -11.09 11.65 -7.63
CA ALA A 169 -12.55 11.58 -7.66
C ALA A 169 -13.10 11.12 -9.01
N GLY A 170 -12.48 11.58 -10.13
CA GLY A 170 -12.82 11.14 -11.48
C GLY A 170 -12.50 9.66 -11.74
N LEU A 171 -11.63 9.04 -10.95
CA LEU A 171 -11.36 7.60 -10.98
C LEU A 171 -12.32 6.77 -10.11
N GLY A 172 -13.31 7.41 -9.44
CA GLY A 172 -14.25 6.72 -8.55
C GLY A 172 -13.75 6.56 -7.11
N VAL A 173 -12.63 7.18 -6.75
CA VAL A 173 -12.12 7.16 -5.37
C VAL A 173 -13.03 7.97 -4.47
N ARG A 174 -13.43 7.39 -3.32
CA ARG A 174 -14.37 8.01 -2.37
C ARG A 174 -13.68 8.77 -1.25
N TYR A 175 -12.45 8.40 -0.91
CA TYR A 175 -11.72 8.95 0.23
C TYR A 175 -10.33 9.37 -0.21
N ALA A 176 -9.93 10.55 0.21
CA ALA A 176 -8.58 11.03 -0.02
C ALA A 176 -8.02 11.64 1.27
N THR A 177 -6.74 11.39 1.50
CA THR A 177 -5.98 11.97 2.60
C THR A 177 -4.74 12.64 2.06
N CYS A 178 -4.23 13.63 2.78
CA CYS A 178 -2.89 14.12 2.58
C CYS A 178 -2.07 13.93 3.85
N SER A 179 -0.78 13.74 3.68
CA SER A 179 0.15 13.66 4.79
C SER A 179 1.36 14.56 4.53
N GLY A 180 1.95 15.09 5.60
CA GLY A 180 3.29 15.67 5.51
C GLY A 180 4.33 14.58 5.30
N LEU A 181 5.54 15.00 4.90
CA LEU A 181 6.67 14.10 4.81
C LEU A 181 7.12 13.68 6.22
N ILE A 182 7.45 12.41 6.38
CA ILE A 182 8.10 11.90 7.59
C ILE A 182 9.60 12.16 7.40
N PRO A 183 10.26 12.92 8.31
CA PRO A 183 11.71 13.08 8.26
C PRO A 183 12.40 11.71 8.35
N SER A 184 13.35 11.47 7.45
CA SER A 184 14.20 10.27 7.44
C SER A 184 15.48 10.52 8.23
#